data_b2899c2952f25eb69337b5589fffde9b
#
_entry.id   b2899c2952f25eb69337b5589fffde9b
#
_cell.length_a   1.000
_cell.length_b   1.000
_cell.length_c   1.000
_cell.angle_alpha   90.00
_cell.angle_beta   90.00
_cell.angle_gamma   90.00
#
_symmetry.space_group_name_H-M   'P 1'
#
loop_
_entity.id
_entity.type
_entity.pdbx_description
1 polymer ?
#
loop_
_entity_poly.entity_id
_entity_poly.type
_entity_poly.pdbx_seq_one_letter_code
_entity_poly.pdbx_strand_id
1 'polypeptide(L)'
;MRCGMHSIQTAGKEIAKVMKNPLHYQLSEYDCGPTSMLNGISYLFEREEIPPKVIRNIMLYCLDCYSTEGVPGKCGTSTAAMMFLSNWLCGFGKIGQLEVSSEYLSGESVYLGQESRINDALKRGGVAVVRLYYDVEHYVLLTGIEDGKLLLFNNKTKLTPEKTIEYFI
;
A
#
# COMPACT_ATOMS: atom_id res chain seq x y z
N MET A 1 33.25 -49.51 10.99
CA MET A 1 32.12 -48.74 11.53
C MET A 1 32.05 -47.41 10.82
N ARG A 2 31.07 -47.25 9.91
CA ARG A 2 30.86 -45.99 9.17
C ARG A 2 29.70 -45.28 9.84
N CYS A 3 29.97 -44.10 10.41
CA CYS A 3 28.96 -43.24 10.97
C CYS A 3 28.41 -42.35 9.86
N GLY A 4 27.15 -42.56 9.48
CA GLY A 4 26.46 -41.75 8.47
C GLY A 4 25.97 -40.44 9.10
N MET A 5 26.46 -39.32 8.59
CA MET A 5 25.90 -37.98 8.86
C MET A 5 24.63 -37.82 8.03
N HIS A 6 23.47 -37.79 8.70
CA HIS A 6 22.24 -37.34 8.10
C HIS A 6 22.21 -35.81 8.13
N SER A 7 22.34 -35.20 6.96
CA SER A 7 22.06 -33.80 6.78
C SER A 7 20.55 -33.56 6.82
N ILE A 8 20.07 -32.90 7.86
CA ILE A 8 18.69 -32.40 7.93
C ILE A 8 18.64 -31.13 7.09
N GLN A 9 18.12 -31.26 5.88
CA GLN A 9 17.69 -30.11 5.09
C GLN A 9 16.37 -29.60 5.70
N THR A 10 16.44 -28.52 6.46
CA THR A 10 15.29 -27.73 6.80
C THR A 10 14.90 -26.94 5.56
N ALA A 11 13.91 -27.44 4.84
CA ALA A 11 13.21 -26.70 3.80
C ALA A 11 12.52 -25.51 4.47
N GLY A 12 13.11 -24.31 4.33
CA GLY A 12 12.44 -23.08 4.63
C GLY A 12 11.25 -22.92 3.70
N LYS A 13 10.06 -23.24 4.17
CA LYS A 13 8.82 -22.81 3.51
C LYS A 13 8.77 -21.31 3.66
N GLU A 14 9.10 -20.57 2.59
CA GLU A 14 8.63 -19.21 2.42
C GLU A 14 7.10 -19.23 2.50
N ILE A 15 6.58 -18.68 3.58
CA ILE A 15 5.15 -18.47 3.73
C ILE A 15 4.86 -17.24 2.87
N ALA A 16 4.51 -17.46 1.60
CA ALA A 16 3.90 -16.42 0.79
C ALA A 16 2.71 -15.87 1.60
N LYS A 17 2.75 -14.58 1.92
CA LYS A 17 1.66 -13.92 2.67
C LYS A 17 0.39 -14.05 1.83
N VAL A 18 -0.52 -14.92 2.26
CA VAL A 18 -1.82 -15.05 1.61
C VAL A 18 -2.56 -13.74 1.81
N MET A 19 -3.01 -13.12 0.71
CA MET A 19 -3.83 -11.91 0.79
C MET A 19 -5.10 -12.22 1.58
N LYS A 20 -5.35 -11.44 2.62
CA LYS A 20 -6.50 -11.61 3.51
C LYS A 20 -7.82 -11.27 2.83
N ASN A 21 -7.80 -10.27 1.96
CA ASN A 21 -8.96 -9.82 1.19
C ASN A 21 -8.57 -9.57 -0.28
N PRO A 22 -9.50 -9.72 -1.23
CA PRO A 22 -9.26 -9.34 -2.61
C PRO A 22 -9.03 -7.82 -2.72
N LEU A 23 -8.07 -7.42 -3.55
CA LEU A 23 -7.82 -6.02 -3.85
C LEU A 23 -8.78 -5.53 -4.95
N HIS A 24 -9.16 -4.26 -4.88
CA HIS A 24 -10.13 -3.63 -5.76
C HIS A 24 -9.46 -2.76 -6.82
N TYR A 25 -10.09 -2.70 -8.00
CA TYR A 25 -9.76 -1.73 -9.03
C TYR A 25 -10.58 -0.45 -8.82
N GLN A 26 -10.02 0.69 -9.25
CA GLN A 26 -10.74 1.96 -9.21
C GLN A 26 -11.97 1.92 -10.11
N LEU A 27 -12.99 2.67 -9.73
CA LEU A 27 -14.28 2.75 -10.44
C LEU A 27 -14.35 3.96 -11.37
N SER A 28 -13.52 4.96 -11.14
CA SER A 28 -13.43 6.18 -11.94
C SER A 28 -11.97 6.57 -12.19
N GLU A 29 -11.73 7.60 -12.99
CA GLU A 29 -10.38 8.11 -13.27
C GLU A 29 -9.77 8.86 -12.07
N TYR A 30 -10.57 9.18 -11.04
CA TYR A 30 -10.20 10.08 -9.95
C TYR A 30 -10.03 9.39 -8.60
N ASP A 31 -10.42 8.14 -8.45
CA ASP A 31 -10.45 7.41 -7.17
C ASP A 31 -9.25 6.50 -6.92
N CYS A 32 -8.12 6.72 -7.61
CA CYS A 32 -6.90 5.95 -7.37
C CYS A 32 -6.37 6.10 -5.93
N GLY A 33 -6.49 7.29 -5.33
CA GLY A 33 -6.09 7.55 -3.95
C GLY A 33 -6.88 6.72 -2.93
N PRO A 34 -8.22 6.89 -2.82
CA PRO A 34 -9.03 6.11 -1.89
C PRO A 34 -8.94 4.60 -2.16
N THR A 35 -8.91 4.17 -3.43
CA THR A 35 -8.78 2.76 -3.78
C THR A 35 -7.44 2.18 -3.29
N SER A 36 -6.31 2.89 -3.49
CA SER A 36 -5.01 2.44 -2.99
C SER A 36 -4.96 2.38 -1.47
N MET A 37 -5.57 3.35 -0.77
CA MET A 37 -5.65 3.36 0.69
C MET A 37 -6.50 2.21 1.22
N LEU A 38 -7.68 1.97 0.64
CA LEU A 38 -8.55 0.85 1.01
C LEU A 38 -7.89 -0.50 0.74
N ASN A 39 -7.20 -0.63 -0.40
CA ASN A 39 -6.43 -1.81 -0.72
C ASN A 39 -5.29 -2.05 0.28
N GLY A 40 -4.60 -1.00 0.71
CA GLY A 40 -3.56 -1.10 1.74
C GLY A 40 -4.09 -1.65 3.05
N ILE A 41 -5.21 -1.13 3.53
CA ILE A 41 -5.89 -1.61 4.74
C ILE A 41 -6.38 -3.06 4.55
N SER A 42 -7.03 -3.37 3.43
CA SER A 42 -7.53 -4.72 3.12
C SER A 42 -6.41 -5.76 2.96
N TYR A 43 -5.22 -5.32 2.55
CA TYR A 43 -4.04 -6.20 2.48
C TYR A 43 -3.48 -6.55 3.85
N LEU A 44 -3.55 -5.61 4.80
CA LEU A 44 -2.97 -5.78 6.15
C LEU A 44 -3.89 -6.50 7.12
N PHE A 45 -5.21 -6.31 7.01
CA PHE A 45 -6.21 -6.74 8.00
C PHE A 45 -7.30 -7.60 7.39
N GLU A 46 -7.88 -8.51 8.20
CA GLU A 46 -9.10 -9.20 7.83
C GLU A 46 -10.28 -8.19 7.77
N ARG A 47 -11.30 -8.51 6.99
CA ARG A 47 -12.44 -7.59 6.79
C ARG A 47 -13.14 -7.24 8.11
N GLU A 48 -13.25 -8.21 9.01
CA GLU A 48 -13.89 -8.11 10.32
C GLU A 48 -13.10 -7.24 11.30
N GLU A 49 -11.79 -7.14 11.10
CA GLU A 49 -10.89 -6.31 11.92
C GLU A 49 -10.99 -4.82 11.55
N ILE A 50 -11.45 -4.50 10.32
CA ILE A 50 -11.46 -3.12 9.80
C ILE A 50 -12.69 -2.38 10.30
N PRO A 51 -12.54 -1.39 11.22
CA PRO A 51 -13.66 -0.63 11.68
C PRO A 51 -14.30 0.20 10.55
N PRO A 52 -15.64 0.29 10.47
CA PRO A 52 -16.34 1.10 9.44
C PRO A 52 -15.87 2.55 9.38
N LYS A 53 -15.41 3.10 10.49
CA LYS A 53 -14.85 4.46 10.56
C LYS A 53 -13.60 4.64 9.72
N VAL A 54 -12.75 3.60 9.59
CA VAL A 54 -11.54 3.65 8.74
C VAL A 54 -11.94 3.78 7.29
N ILE A 55 -12.82 2.92 6.81
CA ILE A 55 -13.34 2.95 5.44
C ILE A 55 -14.01 4.29 5.13
N ARG A 56 -14.90 4.73 6.03
CA ARG A 56 -15.60 6.01 5.90
C ARG A 56 -14.66 7.19 5.77
N ASN A 57 -13.63 7.27 6.60
CA ASN A 57 -12.70 8.41 6.60
C ASN A 57 -11.82 8.41 5.35
N ILE A 58 -11.36 7.24 4.88
CA ILE A 58 -10.65 7.15 3.61
C ILE A 58 -11.50 7.69 2.48
N MET A 59 -12.74 7.22 2.35
CA MET A 59 -13.65 7.68 1.30
C MET A 59 -13.99 9.18 1.41
N LEU A 60 -14.16 9.68 2.63
CA LEU A 60 -14.56 11.07 2.87
C LEU A 60 -13.44 12.07 2.53
N TYR A 61 -12.19 11.74 2.84
CA TYR A 61 -11.08 12.68 2.76
C TYR A 61 -10.20 12.53 1.51
N CYS A 62 -10.27 11.40 0.80
CA CYS A 62 -9.42 11.18 -0.37
C CYS A 62 -9.88 11.85 -1.66
N LEU A 63 -11.14 12.27 -1.79
CA LEU A 63 -11.65 12.95 -2.99
C LEU A 63 -11.85 14.44 -2.69
N ASP A 64 -10.78 15.09 -2.27
CA ASP A 64 -10.76 16.46 -1.78
C ASP A 64 -10.50 17.53 -2.86
N CYS A 65 -10.11 17.11 -4.06
CA CYS A 65 -9.82 18.04 -5.16
C CYS A 65 -11.08 18.32 -5.99
N TYR A 66 -11.19 19.56 -6.45
CA TYR A 66 -12.30 20.04 -7.29
C TYR A 66 -11.84 20.20 -8.74
N SER A 67 -12.73 19.92 -9.70
CA SER A 67 -12.47 20.26 -11.09
C SER A 67 -12.43 21.78 -11.29
N THR A 68 -11.99 22.22 -12.46
CA THR A 68 -12.06 23.63 -12.88
C THR A 68 -13.47 24.20 -12.87
N GLU A 69 -14.47 23.33 -12.95
CA GLU A 69 -15.91 23.67 -12.90
C GLU A 69 -16.48 23.62 -11.47
N GLY A 70 -15.64 23.38 -10.48
CA GLY A 70 -16.04 23.32 -9.08
C GLY A 70 -16.71 22.02 -8.64
N VAL A 71 -16.63 20.94 -9.44
CA VAL A 71 -17.21 19.64 -9.07
C VAL A 71 -16.26 18.88 -8.13
N PRO A 72 -16.72 18.52 -6.92
CA PRO A 72 -15.88 17.81 -5.94
C PRO A 72 -15.51 16.39 -6.43
N GLY A 73 -14.32 15.93 -6.06
CA GLY A 73 -13.83 14.57 -6.35
C GLY A 73 -13.48 14.32 -7.81
N LYS A 74 -13.40 15.36 -8.65
CA LYS A 74 -13.10 15.26 -10.09
C LYS A 74 -11.66 15.64 -10.45
N CYS A 75 -10.78 15.77 -9.45
CA CYS A 75 -9.34 15.98 -9.63
C CYS A 75 -8.50 15.08 -8.71
N GLY A 76 -9.09 13.97 -8.26
CA GLY A 76 -8.40 12.96 -7.46
C GLY A 76 -8.16 13.36 -6.01
N THR A 77 -7.03 12.91 -5.47
CA THR A 77 -6.64 13.04 -4.07
C THR A 77 -5.40 13.92 -3.94
N SER A 78 -5.47 14.94 -3.09
CA SER A 78 -4.32 15.79 -2.82
C SER A 78 -3.29 15.12 -1.90
N THR A 79 -2.06 15.63 -1.92
CA THR A 79 -1.02 15.24 -0.95
C THR A 79 -1.42 15.60 0.48
N ALA A 80 -2.16 16.70 0.67
CA ALA A 80 -2.66 17.12 1.97
C ALA A 80 -3.64 16.11 2.57
N ALA A 81 -4.55 15.55 1.75
CA ALA A 81 -5.46 14.50 2.17
C ALA A 81 -4.71 13.23 2.59
N MET A 82 -3.70 12.82 1.82
CA MET A 82 -2.88 11.64 2.15
C MET A 82 -2.08 11.84 3.45
N MET A 83 -1.49 13.01 3.64
CA MET A 83 -0.80 13.38 4.88
C MET A 83 -1.75 13.36 6.08
N PHE A 84 -2.94 13.96 5.95
CA PHE A 84 -3.97 13.95 6.98
C PHE A 84 -4.39 12.53 7.36
N LEU A 85 -4.69 11.69 6.36
CA LEU A 85 -5.11 10.30 6.60
C LEU A 85 -4.01 9.46 7.24
N SER A 86 -2.75 9.64 6.83
CA SER A 86 -1.61 8.97 7.46
C SER A 86 -1.52 9.34 8.94
N ASN A 87 -1.57 10.62 9.29
CA ASN A 87 -1.53 11.10 10.67
C ASN A 87 -2.75 10.61 11.46
N TRP A 88 -3.94 10.64 10.85
CA TRP A 88 -5.16 10.16 11.47
C TRP A 88 -5.10 8.65 11.76
N LEU A 89 -4.63 7.82 10.81
CA LEU A 89 -4.44 6.37 11.02
C LEU A 89 -3.45 6.07 12.14
N CYS A 90 -2.33 6.80 12.19
CA CYS A 90 -1.36 6.67 13.27
C CYS A 90 -1.98 7.00 14.64
N GLY A 91 -2.77 8.08 14.72
CA GLY A 91 -3.51 8.45 15.92
C GLY A 91 -4.58 7.42 16.29
N PHE A 92 -5.31 6.91 15.30
CA PHE A 92 -6.34 5.90 15.46
C PHE A 92 -5.77 4.58 16.00
N GLY A 93 -4.61 4.16 15.51
CA GLY A 93 -3.90 2.97 16.01
C GLY A 93 -3.49 3.09 17.48
N LYS A 94 -3.08 4.27 17.92
CA LYS A 94 -2.67 4.52 19.31
C LYS A 94 -3.81 4.35 20.33
N ILE A 95 -5.06 4.53 19.92
CA ILE A 95 -6.22 4.31 20.81
C ILE A 95 -6.73 2.86 20.79
N GLY A 96 -6.03 1.95 20.11
CA GLY A 96 -6.23 0.50 20.19
C GLY A 96 -7.47 -0.05 19.47
N GLN A 97 -8.10 0.72 18.57
CA GLN A 97 -9.25 0.24 17.80
C GLN A 97 -8.85 -0.57 16.55
N LEU A 98 -7.61 -0.43 16.11
CA LEU A 98 -6.98 -1.20 15.03
C LEU A 98 -5.47 -1.05 15.21
N GLU A 99 -4.73 -2.15 15.27
CA GLU A 99 -3.27 -2.11 15.42
C GLU A 99 -2.58 -1.65 14.12
N VAL A 100 -2.74 -0.38 13.80
CA VAL A 100 -2.16 0.26 12.61
C VAL A 100 -1.19 1.35 13.01
N SER A 101 -0.04 1.40 12.36
CA SER A 101 0.84 2.56 12.34
C SER A 101 1.00 3.06 10.92
N SER A 102 1.04 4.35 10.74
CA SER A 102 1.18 4.98 9.43
C SER A 102 2.10 6.19 9.52
N GLU A 103 2.82 6.43 8.45
CA GLU A 103 3.72 7.55 8.30
C GLU A 103 3.59 8.15 6.90
N TYR A 104 3.68 9.46 6.83
CA TYR A 104 3.72 10.21 5.58
C TYR A 104 5.16 10.62 5.26
N LEU A 105 5.62 10.30 4.07
CA LEU A 105 6.93 10.69 3.54
C LEU A 105 6.76 11.63 2.35
N SER A 106 7.68 12.58 2.19
CA SER A 106 7.70 13.50 1.05
C SER A 106 9.12 13.99 0.73
N GLY A 107 9.31 14.50 -0.48
CA GLY A 107 10.60 15.04 -0.93
C GLY A 107 11.70 13.99 -0.87
N GLU A 108 12.87 14.36 -0.40
CA GLU A 108 14.06 13.50 -0.31
C GLU A 108 13.90 12.26 0.59
N SER A 109 12.87 12.23 1.43
CA SER A 109 12.56 11.04 2.25
C SER A 109 11.92 9.90 1.46
N VAL A 110 11.47 10.17 0.23
CA VAL A 110 10.84 9.19 -0.65
C VAL A 110 11.90 8.62 -1.59
N TYR A 111 12.47 7.48 -1.20
CA TYR A 111 13.45 6.78 -2.02
C TYR A 111 13.42 5.27 -1.72
N LEU A 112 14.01 4.50 -2.62
CA LEU A 112 14.20 3.05 -2.46
C LEU A 112 15.69 2.76 -2.21
N GLY A 113 15.97 1.84 -1.29
CA GLY A 113 17.34 1.48 -0.94
C GLY A 113 17.43 0.83 0.44
N GLN A 114 18.65 0.48 0.89
CA GLN A 114 18.85 -0.28 2.12
C GLN A 114 18.32 0.45 3.36
N GLU A 115 18.48 1.75 3.43
CA GLU A 115 18.05 2.58 4.57
C GLU A 115 16.69 3.28 4.33
N SER A 116 16.01 2.93 3.25
CA SER A 116 14.70 3.49 2.94
C SER A 116 13.65 3.02 3.93
N ARG A 117 12.88 3.97 4.46
CA ARG A 117 11.73 3.69 5.34
C ARG A 117 10.63 2.93 4.61
N ILE A 118 10.51 3.11 3.29
CA ILE A 118 9.60 2.34 2.43
C ILE A 118 10.04 0.89 2.40
N ASN A 119 11.32 0.64 2.10
CA ASN A 119 11.88 -0.72 2.07
C ASN A 119 11.75 -1.42 3.44
N ASP A 120 12.03 -0.70 4.54
CA ASP A 120 11.87 -1.23 5.88
C ASP A 120 10.41 -1.63 6.17
N ALA A 121 9.45 -0.78 5.84
CA ALA A 121 8.03 -1.08 6.00
C ALA A 121 7.61 -2.32 5.20
N LEU A 122 8.01 -2.41 3.92
CA LEU A 122 7.70 -3.56 3.05
C LEU A 122 8.33 -4.86 3.55
N LYS A 123 9.60 -4.82 4.01
CA LYS A 123 10.30 -5.98 4.60
C LYS A 123 9.62 -6.50 5.87
N ARG A 124 9.03 -5.61 6.66
CA ARG A 124 8.26 -5.97 7.87
C ARG A 124 6.84 -6.43 7.56
N GLY A 125 6.48 -6.61 6.28
CA GLY A 125 5.13 -7.01 5.86
C GLY A 125 4.11 -5.89 5.86
N GLY A 126 4.56 -4.63 5.94
CA GLY A 126 3.75 -3.45 5.71
C GLY A 126 3.47 -3.21 4.23
N VAL A 127 2.82 -2.10 3.94
CA VAL A 127 2.52 -1.63 2.58
C VAL A 127 2.89 -0.16 2.43
N ALA A 128 3.04 0.31 1.19
CA ALA A 128 3.19 1.73 0.91
C ALA A 128 2.24 2.17 -0.20
N VAL A 129 1.46 3.21 0.05
CA VAL A 129 0.70 3.91 -1.00
C VAL A 129 1.59 5.01 -1.55
N VAL A 130 1.95 4.91 -2.81
CA VAL A 130 2.88 5.84 -3.46
C VAL A 130 2.20 6.58 -4.61
N ARG A 131 2.58 7.86 -4.78
CA ARG A 131 2.16 8.67 -5.92
C ARG A 131 3.23 8.59 -6.99
N LEU A 132 2.88 8.05 -8.14
CA LEU A 132 3.75 7.95 -9.30
C LEU A 132 3.46 9.07 -10.29
N TYR A 133 4.51 9.52 -10.96
CA TYR A 133 4.46 10.46 -12.07
C TYR A 133 4.81 9.70 -13.35
N TYR A 134 3.78 9.13 -13.99
CA TYR A 134 3.92 8.44 -15.26
C TYR A 134 2.75 8.82 -16.14
N ASP A 135 2.98 9.67 -17.13
CA ASP A 135 1.98 10.34 -17.99
C ASP A 135 0.98 11.21 -17.22
N VAL A 136 0.39 10.64 -16.17
CA VAL A 136 -0.49 11.32 -15.21
C VAL A 136 -0.08 10.92 -13.79
N GLU A 137 -0.38 11.81 -12.85
CA GLU A 137 -0.23 11.48 -11.43
C GLU A 137 -1.18 10.36 -11.02
N HIS A 138 -0.64 9.31 -10.39
CA HIS A 138 -1.42 8.14 -10.05
C HIS A 138 -0.97 7.50 -8.74
N TYR A 139 -1.91 7.18 -7.86
CA TYR A 139 -1.64 6.43 -6.65
C TYR A 139 -1.71 4.93 -6.90
N VAL A 140 -0.69 4.21 -6.40
CA VAL A 140 -0.58 2.76 -6.46
C VAL A 140 -0.20 2.20 -5.09
N LEU A 141 -0.36 0.89 -4.91
CA LEU A 141 -0.02 0.18 -3.69
C LEU A 141 1.23 -0.69 -3.90
N LEU A 142 2.25 -0.49 -3.09
CA LEU A 142 3.39 -1.40 -2.95
C LEU A 142 3.08 -2.38 -1.82
N THR A 143 3.23 -3.68 -2.09
CA THR A 143 2.88 -4.75 -1.15
C THR A 143 4.07 -5.58 -0.68
N GLY A 144 5.23 -5.41 -1.28
CA GLY A 144 6.43 -6.14 -0.89
C GLY A 144 7.61 -5.90 -1.80
N ILE A 145 8.69 -6.63 -1.50
CA ILE A 145 9.92 -6.69 -2.31
C ILE A 145 10.31 -8.17 -2.41
N GLU A 146 10.45 -8.68 -3.63
CA GLU A 146 10.93 -10.04 -3.92
C GLU A 146 12.05 -9.97 -4.96
N ASP A 147 13.17 -10.63 -4.70
CA ASP A 147 14.34 -10.68 -5.59
C ASP A 147 14.82 -9.29 -6.08
N GLY A 148 14.75 -8.29 -5.18
CA GLY A 148 15.12 -6.91 -5.51
C GLY A 148 14.10 -6.15 -6.36
N LYS A 149 12.91 -6.73 -6.60
CA LYS A 149 11.81 -6.14 -7.36
C LYS A 149 10.68 -5.74 -6.45
N LEU A 150 10.05 -4.61 -6.74
CA LEU A 150 8.86 -4.16 -6.02
C LEU A 150 7.63 -4.94 -6.48
N LEU A 151 6.86 -5.44 -5.53
CA LEU A 151 5.51 -5.95 -5.78
C LEU A 151 4.55 -4.77 -5.76
N LEU A 152 3.96 -4.48 -6.91
CA LEU A 152 3.11 -3.32 -7.12
C LEU A 152 1.71 -3.76 -7.55
N PHE A 153 0.69 -3.25 -6.86
CA PHE A 153 -0.69 -3.35 -7.30
C PHE A 153 -1.14 -2.01 -7.92
N ASN A 154 -1.33 -2.03 -9.25
CA ASN A 154 -1.91 -0.89 -9.97
C ASN A 154 -3.42 -1.06 -10.04
N ASN A 155 -4.15 -0.20 -9.35
CA ASN A 155 -5.61 -0.24 -9.29
C ASN A 155 -6.32 0.22 -10.58
N LYS A 156 -5.60 0.77 -11.55
CA LYS A 156 -6.15 1.23 -12.84
C LYS A 156 -6.31 0.11 -13.84
N THR A 157 -5.43 -0.88 -13.83
CA THR A 157 -5.42 -1.98 -14.80
C THR A 157 -5.36 -3.32 -14.10
N LYS A 158 -6.10 -4.30 -14.63
CA LYS A 158 -5.97 -5.70 -14.25
C LYS A 158 -4.61 -6.19 -14.78
N LEU A 159 -3.55 -5.93 -14.03
CA LEU A 159 -2.23 -6.50 -14.34
C LEU A 159 -2.27 -7.96 -13.91
N THR A 160 -1.95 -8.86 -14.83
CA THR A 160 -1.60 -10.24 -14.46
C THR A 160 -0.37 -10.18 -13.54
N PRO A 161 -0.24 -11.10 -12.56
CA PRO A 161 0.85 -11.11 -11.58
C PRO A 161 2.26 -11.12 -12.19
N GLU A 162 2.38 -11.42 -13.47
CA GLU A 162 3.63 -11.59 -14.21
C GLU A 162 4.24 -10.28 -14.75
N LYS A 163 3.56 -9.14 -14.66
CA LYS A 163 4.16 -7.87 -15.06
C LYS A 163 4.77 -7.17 -13.86
N THR A 164 5.97 -7.58 -13.51
CA THR A 164 6.87 -6.82 -12.66
C THR A 164 7.25 -5.55 -13.41
N ILE A 165 6.78 -4.42 -12.95
CA ILE A 165 7.19 -3.13 -13.50
C ILE A 165 8.43 -2.70 -12.72
N GLU A 166 9.59 -2.72 -13.38
CA GLU A 166 10.80 -2.11 -12.85
C GLU A 166 10.63 -0.59 -12.94
N TYR A 167 10.32 0.04 -11.82
CA TYR A 167 10.39 1.49 -11.70
C TYR A 167 11.71 1.86 -11.05
N PHE A 168 12.57 2.53 -11.82
CA PHE A 168 13.68 3.30 -11.27
C PHE A 168 13.14 4.69 -10.91
N ILE A 169 13.28 5.05 -9.65
CA ILE A 169 13.11 6.42 -9.17
C ILE A 169 14.49 7.03 -9.03
#